data_7cb57ae9460d7b0ddce2ab98005c8630
#
_entry.id   7cb57ae9460d7b0ddce2ab98005c8630
#
_cell.length_a   1.000
_cell.length_b   1.000
_cell.length_c   1.000
_cell.angle_alpha   90.00
_cell.angle_beta   90.00
_cell.angle_gamma   90.00
#
_symmetry.space_group_name_H-M   'P 1'
#
loop_
_entity.id
_entity.type
_entity.pdbx_description
1 polymer ?
#
loop_
_entity_poly.entity_id
_entity_poly.type
_entity_poly.pdbx_seq_one_letter_code
_entity_poly.pdbx_strand_id
1 'polypeptide(L)'
;MKQNKIYLFALLAVLSMAACGSSNDGDGNGSNEINTNKNEVTTDKAVTRLEFPKLKGGNSIIRVYRDGNSKQYDPDNVNYSVEWDCDKKSQRWSCYIITKNNRAKNTDRYYSESNQYPNDPELAASNRWEKDYIYRSGFDHGHICPSNDRLYSFNANYQTFFLTNMQPQYSTFNQNKGIWY
;
A
#
# COMPACT_ATOMS: atom_id res chain seq x y z
N MET A 1 7.15 -62.82 13.93
CA MET A 1 7.56 -62.07 12.74
C MET A 1 6.47 -61.05 12.36
N LYS A 2 6.35 -59.95 13.06
CA LYS A 2 5.44 -58.82 12.68
C LYS A 2 5.72 -57.57 13.57
N GLN A 3 6.94 -57.06 13.53
CA GLN A 3 7.23 -55.80 14.28
C GLN A 3 8.15 -54.82 13.53
N ASN A 4 8.56 -55.07 12.29
CA ASN A 4 9.56 -54.20 11.64
C ASN A 4 9.01 -53.30 10.53
N LYS A 5 7.69 -53.08 10.46
CA LYS A 5 7.11 -52.23 9.39
C LYS A 5 6.58 -50.86 9.87
N ILE A 6 6.59 -50.60 11.17
CA ILE A 6 6.00 -49.34 11.71
C ILE A 6 7.03 -48.19 11.79
N TYR A 7 8.32 -48.46 11.82
CA TYR A 7 9.35 -47.45 11.96
C TYR A 7 9.77 -46.78 10.63
N LEU A 8 9.37 -47.30 9.49
CA LEU A 8 9.76 -46.76 8.20
C LEU A 8 8.85 -45.60 7.73
N PHE A 9 7.64 -45.50 8.28
CA PHE A 9 6.73 -44.38 7.96
C PHE A 9 6.89 -43.15 8.83
N ALA A 10 7.52 -43.24 9.99
CA ALA A 10 7.75 -42.11 10.85
C ALA A 10 8.97 -41.27 10.43
N LEU A 11 9.89 -41.83 9.64
CA LEU A 11 11.10 -41.12 9.20
C LEU A 11 10.88 -40.30 7.92
N LEU A 12 9.81 -40.55 7.17
CA LEU A 12 9.50 -39.78 5.95
C LEU A 12 8.67 -38.53 6.22
N ALA A 13 8.07 -38.43 7.40
CA ALA A 13 7.25 -37.25 7.75
C ALA A 13 8.06 -36.06 8.33
N VAL A 14 9.33 -36.27 8.66
CA VAL A 14 10.18 -35.22 9.26
C VAL A 14 11.00 -34.48 8.21
N LEU A 15 11.08 -34.97 6.97
CA LEU A 15 11.84 -34.31 5.89
C LEU A 15 11.03 -33.36 5.01
N SER A 16 9.73 -33.17 5.27
CA SER A 16 8.89 -32.28 4.44
C SER A 16 8.57 -30.92 5.04
N MET A 17 9.20 -30.55 6.17
CA MET A 17 9.01 -29.24 6.79
C MET A 17 10.23 -28.31 6.73
N ALA A 18 11.18 -28.60 5.85
CA ALA A 18 12.35 -27.74 5.66
C ALA A 18 12.43 -27.19 4.24
N ALA A 19 11.29 -26.83 3.64
CA ALA A 19 11.24 -26.18 2.34
C ALA A 19 10.33 -24.95 2.35
N CYS A 20 10.48 -24.08 3.37
CA CYS A 20 10.29 -22.65 3.20
C CYS A 20 11.68 -22.06 3.05
N GLY A 21 12.32 -22.41 1.93
CA GLY A 21 13.55 -21.79 1.51
C GLY A 21 13.30 -20.34 1.21
N SER A 22 14.00 -19.47 1.92
CA SER A 22 14.32 -18.13 1.51
C SER A 22 14.70 -18.15 0.04
N SER A 23 13.82 -17.67 -0.84
CA SER A 23 14.22 -17.28 -2.19
C SER A 23 15.06 -16.03 -2.06
N ASN A 24 16.38 -16.22 -1.98
CA ASN A 24 17.33 -15.22 -2.36
C ASN A 24 17.19 -15.01 -3.88
N ASP A 25 16.31 -14.13 -4.29
CA ASP A 25 16.39 -13.55 -5.62
C ASP A 25 17.64 -12.64 -5.62
N GLY A 26 18.75 -13.25 -6.01
CA GLY A 26 20.00 -12.54 -6.19
C GLY A 26 19.94 -11.68 -7.46
N ASP A 27 19.58 -10.43 -7.30
CA ASP A 27 20.04 -9.38 -8.20
C ASP A 27 21.23 -8.69 -7.52
N GLY A 28 22.40 -8.99 -8.08
CA GLY A 28 23.67 -8.45 -7.60
C GLY A 28 23.76 -6.95 -7.84
N ASN A 29 23.51 -6.20 -6.79
CA ASN A 29 24.19 -4.93 -6.56
C ASN A 29 24.18 -4.69 -5.04
N GLY A 30 25.38 -4.80 -4.43
CA GLY A 30 25.55 -4.78 -2.98
C GLY A 30 25.34 -3.39 -2.39
N SER A 31 24.09 -2.97 -2.27
CA SER A 31 23.69 -2.00 -1.28
C SER A 31 23.17 -2.80 -0.09
N ASN A 32 23.72 -2.58 1.09
CA ASN A 32 23.16 -3.04 2.35
C ASN A 32 21.77 -2.40 2.51
N GLU A 33 20.76 -3.00 1.90
CA GLU A 33 19.38 -2.58 2.09
C GLU A 33 19.01 -2.86 3.54
N ILE A 34 19.01 -1.83 4.36
CA ILE A 34 18.48 -1.91 5.70
C ILE A 34 16.98 -2.13 5.56
N ASN A 35 16.56 -3.37 5.80
CA ASN A 35 15.14 -3.67 5.90
C ASN A 35 14.60 -3.05 7.18
N THR A 36 14.00 -1.86 7.07
CA THR A 36 13.40 -1.16 8.20
C THR A 36 12.03 -1.71 8.59
N ASN A 37 11.44 -2.59 7.77
CA ASN A 37 10.18 -3.24 8.11
C ASN A 37 10.40 -4.58 8.83
N LYS A 38 10.87 -4.51 10.08
CA LYS A 38 11.09 -5.67 10.94
C LYS A 38 10.07 -5.78 12.07
N ASN A 39 9.00 -5.00 12.05
CA ASN A 39 8.08 -4.84 13.18
C ASN A 39 8.78 -4.32 14.45
N GLU A 40 9.89 -3.64 14.29
CA GLU A 40 10.63 -3.03 15.38
C GLU A 40 10.05 -1.65 15.70
N VAL A 41 10.12 -1.26 16.97
CA VAL A 41 9.70 0.07 17.39
C VAL A 41 10.67 1.09 16.81
N THR A 42 10.19 1.95 15.92
CA THR A 42 10.91 3.13 15.42
C THR A 42 10.28 4.38 16.00
N THR A 43 10.85 5.54 15.69
CA THR A 43 10.30 6.84 16.10
C THR A 43 8.98 7.18 15.37
N ASP A 44 8.74 6.62 14.19
CA ASP A 44 7.46 6.77 13.48
C ASP A 44 6.63 5.49 13.60
N LYS A 45 5.59 5.56 14.43
CA LYS A 45 4.66 4.45 14.66
C LYS A 45 3.95 3.99 13.39
N ALA A 46 3.76 4.87 12.42
CA ALA A 46 3.13 4.50 11.15
C ALA A 46 4.01 3.53 10.34
N VAL A 47 5.32 3.57 10.53
CA VAL A 47 6.28 2.67 9.86
C VAL A 47 6.49 1.37 10.62
N THR A 48 6.12 1.31 11.91
CA THR A 48 6.27 0.12 12.76
C THR A 48 5.05 -0.77 12.81
N ARG A 49 4.01 -0.42 12.11
CA ARG A 49 2.76 -1.18 12.09
C ARG A 49 2.97 -2.51 11.37
N LEU A 50 2.36 -3.56 11.90
CA LEU A 50 2.50 -4.93 11.36
C LEU A 50 1.97 -5.07 9.93
N GLU A 51 1.02 -4.21 9.56
CA GLU A 51 0.40 -4.21 8.25
C GLU A 51 1.29 -3.69 7.12
N PHE A 52 2.43 -3.05 7.45
CA PHE A 52 3.33 -2.55 6.42
C PHE A 52 4.09 -3.70 5.76
N PRO A 53 4.11 -3.74 4.41
CA PRO A 53 4.97 -4.64 3.68
C PRO A 53 6.45 -4.33 3.92
N LYS A 54 7.30 -5.31 3.62
CA LYS A 54 8.75 -5.10 3.59
C LYS A 54 9.08 -4.00 2.58
N LEU A 55 9.89 -3.02 3.00
CA LEU A 55 10.36 -1.97 2.10
C LEU A 55 11.28 -2.57 1.04
N LYS A 56 11.05 -2.19 -0.21
CA LYS A 56 11.88 -2.65 -1.34
C LYS A 56 13.28 -2.04 -1.29
N GLY A 57 13.42 -0.82 -0.73
CA GLY A 57 14.66 -0.05 -0.77
C GLY A 57 14.89 0.68 -2.10
N GLY A 58 16.14 1.07 -2.37
CA GLY A 58 16.47 1.92 -3.51
C GLY A 58 15.95 3.34 -3.33
N ASN A 59 15.69 4.05 -4.45
CA ASN A 59 15.17 5.42 -4.41
C ASN A 59 13.65 5.42 -4.17
N SER A 60 13.25 5.05 -2.95
CA SER A 60 11.86 5.11 -2.52
C SER A 60 11.70 5.84 -1.19
N ILE A 61 10.52 6.36 -0.97
CA ILE A 61 10.13 7.06 0.26
C ILE A 61 8.81 6.51 0.78
N ILE A 62 8.64 6.53 2.11
CA ILE A 62 7.36 6.28 2.74
C ILE A 62 6.62 7.60 2.84
N ARG A 63 5.41 7.63 2.26
CA ARG A 63 4.45 8.72 2.44
C ARG A 63 3.37 8.27 3.41
N VAL A 64 3.19 9.03 4.48
CA VAL A 64 2.14 8.81 5.49
C VAL A 64 1.18 9.98 5.43
N TYR A 65 -0.01 9.75 4.90
CA TYR A 65 -1.05 10.76 4.82
C TYR A 65 -1.80 10.82 6.13
N ARG A 66 -1.89 12.02 6.68
CA ARG A 66 -2.53 12.25 7.98
C ARG A 66 -3.69 13.21 7.82
N ASP A 67 -4.77 12.92 8.54
CA ASP A 67 -5.90 13.84 8.65
C ASP A 67 -6.03 14.31 10.10
N GLY A 68 -5.92 15.62 10.32
CA GLY A 68 -6.03 16.23 11.64
C GLY A 68 -7.29 15.87 12.41
N ASN A 69 -8.35 15.50 11.70
CA ASN A 69 -9.64 15.09 12.27
C ASN A 69 -9.75 13.58 12.52
N SER A 70 -8.76 12.79 12.14
CA SER A 70 -8.87 11.34 12.16
C SER A 70 -8.56 10.69 13.50
N LYS A 71 -8.17 11.43 14.55
CA LYS A 71 -7.84 10.86 15.88
C LYS A 71 -8.92 9.98 16.47
N GLN A 72 -10.17 10.27 16.17
CA GLN A 72 -11.30 9.41 16.60
C GLN A 72 -11.42 8.11 15.80
N TYR A 73 -10.75 8.04 14.63
CA TYR A 73 -10.83 6.92 13.69
C TYR A 73 -9.54 6.09 13.67
N ASP A 74 -8.40 6.77 13.87
CA ASP A 74 -7.08 6.17 14.00
C ASP A 74 -6.28 6.95 15.05
N PRO A 75 -5.80 6.29 16.12
CA PRO A 75 -5.07 6.97 17.21
C PRO A 75 -3.81 7.69 16.75
N ASP A 76 -3.18 7.21 15.69
CA ASP A 76 -1.97 7.80 15.12
C ASP A 76 -2.28 8.83 14.03
N ASN A 77 -3.57 9.12 13.80
CA ASN A 77 -4.04 10.09 12.83
C ASN A 77 -3.68 9.75 11.38
N VAL A 78 -3.49 8.47 11.08
CA VAL A 78 -3.10 8.00 9.74
C VAL A 78 -4.34 7.74 8.91
N ASN A 79 -4.40 8.35 7.74
CA ASN A 79 -5.41 8.07 6.73
C ASN A 79 -5.01 6.82 5.92
N TYR A 80 -3.86 6.87 5.29
CA TYR A 80 -3.23 5.73 4.62
C TYR A 80 -1.72 6.01 4.45
N SER A 81 -0.96 4.99 4.08
CA SER A 81 0.48 5.08 3.83
C SER A 81 0.84 4.37 2.54
N VAL A 82 1.86 4.86 1.86
CA VAL A 82 2.38 4.25 0.63
C VAL A 82 3.91 4.21 0.66
N GLU A 83 4.51 3.23 0.00
CA GLU A 83 5.89 3.32 -0.44
C GLU A 83 5.89 3.83 -1.89
N TRP A 84 6.47 5.00 -2.09
CA TRP A 84 6.56 5.66 -3.38
C TRP A 84 7.93 5.45 -4.00
N ASP A 85 7.98 4.82 -5.17
CA ASP A 85 9.19 4.70 -5.99
C ASP A 85 9.41 6.01 -6.73
N CYS A 86 10.47 6.74 -6.35
CA CYS A 86 10.76 8.05 -6.92
C CYS A 86 11.24 7.98 -8.38
N ASP A 87 11.88 6.89 -8.79
CA ASP A 87 12.37 6.70 -10.14
C ASP A 87 11.23 6.34 -11.10
N LYS A 88 10.37 5.42 -10.68
CA LYS A 88 9.20 4.98 -11.46
C LYS A 88 8.01 5.92 -11.33
N LYS A 89 8.03 6.80 -10.33
CA LYS A 89 6.91 7.68 -9.97
C LYS A 89 5.61 6.89 -9.83
N SER A 90 5.68 5.82 -9.04
CA SER A 90 4.59 4.87 -8.84
C SER A 90 4.63 4.32 -7.41
N GLN A 91 3.48 4.01 -6.86
CA GLN A 91 3.45 3.36 -5.56
C GLN A 91 3.76 1.87 -5.69
N ARG A 92 4.47 1.33 -4.71
CA ARG A 92 4.78 -0.10 -4.59
C ARG A 92 3.73 -0.84 -3.78
N TRP A 93 3.19 -0.18 -2.77
CA TRP A 93 2.09 -0.67 -1.95
C TRP A 93 1.38 0.51 -1.27
N SER A 94 0.16 0.24 -0.83
CA SER A 94 -0.61 1.13 0.03
C SER A 94 -1.13 0.34 1.23
N CYS A 95 -1.06 0.93 2.42
CA CYS A 95 -1.57 0.36 3.66
C CYS A 95 -2.53 1.32 4.34
N TYR A 96 -3.67 0.79 4.78
CA TYR A 96 -4.66 1.53 5.54
C TYR A 96 -5.51 0.60 6.40
N ILE A 97 -6.09 1.14 7.46
CA ILE A 97 -6.96 0.38 8.35
C ILE A 97 -8.42 0.67 7.99
N ILE A 98 -9.24 -0.37 7.96
CA ILE A 98 -10.69 -0.26 7.84
C ILE A 98 -11.31 -0.63 9.18
N THR A 99 -12.06 0.30 9.76
CA THR A 99 -12.83 0.10 10.98
C THR A 99 -14.26 0.56 10.76
N LYS A 100 -15.15 0.18 11.67
CA LYS A 100 -16.53 0.68 11.65
C LYS A 100 -16.57 2.21 11.66
N ASN A 101 -15.68 2.84 12.42
CA ASN A 101 -15.68 4.30 12.59
C ASN A 101 -15.15 5.03 11.37
N ASN A 102 -14.05 4.56 10.76
CA ASN A 102 -13.47 5.25 9.60
C ASN A 102 -14.18 4.95 8.27
N ARG A 103 -15.21 4.11 8.29
CA ARG A 103 -16.17 3.93 7.20
C ARG A 103 -17.39 4.84 7.30
N ALA A 104 -17.45 5.72 8.29
CA ALA A 104 -18.50 6.73 8.37
C ALA A 104 -18.52 7.60 7.10
N LYS A 105 -19.72 7.98 6.66
CA LYS A 105 -19.93 8.84 5.50
C LYS A 105 -20.41 10.21 5.99
N ASN A 106 -19.45 11.06 6.34
CA ASN A 106 -19.69 12.41 6.90
C ASN A 106 -19.49 13.51 5.84
N THR A 107 -18.99 13.16 4.67
CA THR A 107 -18.77 14.10 3.57
C THR A 107 -19.07 13.42 2.24
N ASP A 108 -19.31 14.24 1.21
CA ASP A 108 -19.39 13.77 -0.15
C ASP A 108 -18.02 13.45 -0.72
N ARG A 109 -18.00 12.67 -1.80
CA ARG A 109 -16.80 12.38 -2.55
C ARG A 109 -16.22 13.67 -3.14
N TYR A 110 -14.92 13.87 -2.99
CA TYR A 110 -14.21 15.00 -3.58
C TYR A 110 -14.44 15.05 -5.10
N TYR A 111 -14.71 16.25 -5.56
CA TYR A 111 -14.87 16.57 -6.98
C TYR A 111 -14.23 17.91 -7.31
N SER A 112 -13.54 17.98 -8.45
CA SER A 112 -12.99 19.21 -9.01
C SER A 112 -12.99 19.15 -10.53
N GLU A 113 -13.56 20.17 -11.19
CA GLU A 113 -13.54 20.25 -12.65
C GLU A 113 -12.16 20.52 -13.23
N SER A 114 -11.32 21.26 -12.52
CA SER A 114 -10.03 21.73 -13.01
C SER A 114 -8.86 20.85 -12.59
N ASN A 115 -8.97 20.13 -11.47
CA ASN A 115 -7.88 19.33 -10.91
C ASN A 115 -8.40 18.18 -10.06
N GLN A 116 -9.06 17.22 -10.71
CA GLN A 116 -9.65 16.07 -10.03
C GLN A 116 -8.60 15.17 -9.39
N TYR A 117 -7.42 15.05 -9.98
CA TYR A 117 -6.34 14.19 -9.52
C TYR A 117 -5.05 15.00 -9.28
N PRO A 118 -4.97 15.72 -8.17
CA PRO A 118 -3.82 16.56 -7.89
C PRO A 118 -2.58 15.74 -7.52
N ASN A 119 -1.43 16.34 -7.72
CA ASN A 119 -0.20 15.82 -7.12
C ASN A 119 -0.24 15.96 -5.60
N ASP A 120 0.44 15.06 -4.88
CA ASP A 120 0.73 15.21 -3.46
C ASP A 120 1.53 16.50 -3.25
N PRO A 121 1.01 17.49 -2.50
CA PRO A 121 1.69 18.78 -2.32
C PRO A 121 3.01 18.70 -1.55
N GLU A 122 3.17 17.67 -0.72
CA GLU A 122 4.37 17.47 0.09
C GLU A 122 5.44 16.62 -0.61
N LEU A 123 5.12 16.02 -1.76
CA LEU A 123 6.10 15.28 -2.55
C LEU A 123 6.93 16.24 -3.38
N ALA A 124 8.27 16.13 -3.31
CA ALA A 124 9.16 16.97 -4.10
C ALA A 124 8.84 16.90 -5.60
N ALA A 125 8.94 18.02 -6.31
CA ALA A 125 8.59 18.10 -7.73
C ALA A 125 9.37 17.12 -8.61
N SER A 126 10.63 16.82 -8.27
CA SER A 126 11.46 15.83 -8.96
C SER A 126 10.90 14.41 -8.85
N ASN A 127 10.18 14.10 -7.77
CA ASN A 127 9.70 12.77 -7.44
C ASN A 127 8.26 12.51 -7.87
N ARG A 128 7.60 13.50 -8.48
CA ARG A 128 6.21 13.39 -8.93
C ARG A 128 6.08 13.59 -10.44
N TRP A 129 4.93 13.26 -10.98
CA TRP A 129 4.60 13.58 -12.35
C TRP A 129 4.37 15.08 -12.52
N GLU A 130 4.82 15.65 -13.63
CA GLU A 130 4.52 17.07 -13.95
C GLU A 130 3.04 17.26 -14.23
N LYS A 131 2.41 16.26 -14.83
CA LYS A 131 0.99 16.25 -15.21
C LYS A 131 0.37 14.93 -14.84
N ASP A 132 -0.94 14.90 -14.83
CA ASP A 132 -1.71 13.67 -14.72
C ASP A 132 -1.40 12.74 -15.91
N TYR A 133 -0.59 11.72 -15.66
CA TYR A 133 -0.11 10.78 -16.66
C TYR A 133 -1.17 9.75 -17.08
N ILE A 134 -2.27 9.63 -16.32
CA ILE A 134 -3.37 8.72 -16.62
C ILE A 134 -4.39 9.41 -17.53
N TYR A 135 -4.46 10.73 -17.48
CA TYR A 135 -5.40 11.49 -18.30
C TYR A 135 -5.20 11.21 -19.80
N ARG A 136 -6.27 10.77 -20.47
CA ARG A 136 -6.28 10.39 -21.90
C ARG A 136 -5.32 9.24 -22.26
N SER A 137 -4.88 8.45 -21.30
CA SER A 137 -4.03 7.28 -21.56
C SER A 137 -4.81 6.06 -22.08
N GLY A 138 -6.13 6.08 -21.98
CA GLY A 138 -6.99 4.91 -22.24
C GLY A 138 -7.24 4.06 -21.00
N PHE A 139 -6.69 4.47 -19.85
CA PHE A 139 -6.92 3.82 -18.55
C PHE A 139 -7.74 4.73 -17.64
N ASP A 140 -8.38 4.12 -16.67
CA ASP A 140 -9.03 4.82 -15.57
C ASP A 140 -8.03 5.17 -14.47
N HIS A 141 -8.34 6.19 -13.68
CA HIS A 141 -7.67 6.49 -12.42
C HIS A 141 -8.10 5.51 -11.34
N GLY A 142 -7.35 4.45 -11.17
CA GLY A 142 -7.64 3.43 -10.17
C GLY A 142 -7.12 3.83 -8.80
N HIS A 143 -8.03 4.05 -7.84
CA HIS A 143 -7.68 4.28 -6.45
C HIS A 143 -7.16 2.99 -5.81
N ILE A 144 -6.02 3.03 -5.14
CA ILE A 144 -5.54 1.89 -4.35
C ILE A 144 -6.11 1.94 -2.93
N CYS A 145 -6.03 3.09 -2.25
CA CYS A 145 -6.88 3.36 -1.10
C CYS A 145 -8.21 3.92 -1.59
N PRO A 146 -9.34 3.19 -1.50
CA PRO A 146 -10.60 3.62 -2.09
C PRO A 146 -11.15 4.89 -1.45
N SER A 147 -11.61 5.84 -2.27
CA SER A 147 -12.19 7.09 -1.75
C SER A 147 -13.45 6.84 -0.92
N ASN A 148 -14.24 5.83 -1.29
CA ASN A 148 -15.47 5.48 -0.57
C ASN A 148 -15.23 4.99 0.87
N ASP A 149 -14.03 4.51 1.18
CA ASP A 149 -13.63 4.11 2.52
C ASP A 149 -13.08 5.27 3.36
N ARG A 150 -13.00 6.47 2.80
CA ARG A 150 -12.40 7.66 3.41
C ARG A 150 -13.34 8.88 3.43
N LEU A 151 -14.66 8.61 3.45
CA LEU A 151 -15.69 9.65 3.53
C LEU A 151 -15.94 10.14 4.96
N TYR A 152 -15.17 9.72 5.95
CA TYR A 152 -15.31 10.20 7.32
C TYR A 152 -14.89 11.66 7.50
N SER A 153 -14.03 12.18 6.63
CA SER A 153 -13.71 13.61 6.54
C SER A 153 -13.40 14.03 5.10
N PHE A 154 -13.63 15.31 4.79
CA PHE A 154 -13.30 15.87 3.48
C PHE A 154 -11.81 15.74 3.16
N ASN A 155 -10.93 16.06 4.12
CA ASN A 155 -9.49 15.99 3.90
C ASN A 155 -9.00 14.56 3.67
N ALA A 156 -9.50 13.60 4.45
CA ALA A 156 -9.17 12.19 4.25
C ALA A 156 -9.60 11.71 2.84
N ASN A 157 -10.79 12.11 2.40
CA ASN A 157 -11.28 11.79 1.07
C ASN A 157 -10.45 12.47 -0.02
N TYR A 158 -10.17 13.78 0.11
CA TYR A 158 -9.34 14.54 -0.82
C TYR A 158 -7.95 13.91 -1.02
N GLN A 159 -7.28 13.49 0.04
CA GLN A 159 -5.98 12.84 -0.04
C GLN A 159 -6.01 11.57 -0.90
N THR A 160 -7.13 10.86 -0.96
CA THR A 160 -7.24 9.65 -1.81
C THR A 160 -7.19 9.97 -3.29
N PHE A 161 -7.37 11.23 -3.70
CA PHE A 161 -7.30 11.67 -5.10
C PHE A 161 -5.90 12.08 -5.54
N PHE A 162 -4.92 12.09 -4.64
CA PHE A 162 -3.54 12.35 -5.04
C PHE A 162 -3.05 11.32 -6.05
N LEU A 163 -2.31 11.77 -7.06
CA LEU A 163 -1.71 10.87 -8.07
C LEU A 163 -0.81 9.79 -7.45
N THR A 164 -0.31 10.00 -6.23
CA THR A 164 0.41 8.98 -5.44
C THR A 164 -0.48 7.82 -5.00
N ASN A 165 -1.80 7.97 -5.03
CA ASN A 165 -2.76 6.91 -4.74
C ASN A 165 -3.39 6.31 -6.01
N MET A 166 -2.97 6.75 -7.20
CA MET A 166 -3.55 6.32 -8.47
C MET A 166 -2.66 5.29 -9.16
N GLN A 167 -3.32 4.32 -9.80
CA GLN A 167 -2.70 3.41 -10.75
C GLN A 167 -3.55 3.36 -12.02
N PRO A 168 -2.93 3.29 -13.22
CA PRO A 168 -3.69 3.06 -14.44
C PRO A 168 -4.38 1.71 -14.37
N GLN A 169 -5.70 1.69 -14.51
CA GLN A 169 -6.50 0.47 -14.46
C GLN A 169 -7.41 0.39 -15.69
N TYR A 170 -7.62 -0.82 -16.20
CA TYR A 170 -8.63 -1.02 -17.22
C TYR A 170 -10.04 -0.74 -16.68
N SER A 171 -10.89 -0.09 -17.48
CA SER A 171 -12.27 0.23 -17.10
C SER A 171 -13.06 -1.02 -16.69
N THR A 172 -12.81 -2.14 -17.36
CA THR A 172 -13.43 -3.43 -17.02
C THR A 172 -13.02 -3.97 -15.66
N PHE A 173 -11.93 -3.49 -15.11
CA PHE A 173 -11.46 -3.83 -13.76
C PHE A 173 -11.93 -2.81 -12.73
N ASN A 174 -11.85 -1.51 -13.06
CA ASN A 174 -12.03 -0.40 -12.12
C ASN A 174 -13.47 0.10 -12.01
N GLN A 175 -14.29 -0.05 -13.06
CA GLN A 175 -15.65 0.49 -13.10
C GLN A 175 -16.72 -0.49 -12.59
N ASN A 176 -17.95 0.01 -12.50
CA ASN A 176 -19.11 -0.76 -12.08
C ASN A 176 -19.19 -2.09 -12.84
N LYS A 177 -19.30 -3.18 -12.12
CA LYS A 177 -19.17 -4.61 -12.54
C LYS A 177 -17.72 -5.08 -12.72
N GLY A 178 -16.70 -4.28 -12.48
CA GLY A 178 -15.32 -4.71 -12.39
C GLY A 178 -15.04 -5.42 -11.06
N ILE A 179 -13.92 -6.14 -11.00
CA ILE A 179 -13.53 -6.89 -9.80
C ILE A 179 -13.15 -5.94 -8.64
N TRP A 180 -12.67 -4.73 -8.98
CA TRP A 180 -12.19 -3.75 -8.00
C TRP A 180 -13.28 -2.80 -7.49
N TYR A 181 -14.44 -2.78 -8.10
CA TYR A 181 -15.53 -1.85 -7.78
C TYR A 181 -16.36 -2.30 -6.56
#